data_ca29db376991e55158744056b6a9665b
#
_entry.id   ca29db376991e55158744056b6a9665b
#
_cell.length_a   1.000
_cell.length_b   1.000
_cell.length_c   1.000
_cell.angle_alpha   90.00
_cell.angle_beta   90.00
_cell.angle_gamma   90.00
#
_symmetry.space_group_name_H-M   'P 1'
#
loop_
_entity.id
_entity.type
_entity.pdbx_description
1 polymer ?
#
loop_
_entity_poly.entity_id
_entity_poly.type
_entity_poly.pdbx_seq_one_letter_code
_entity_poly.pdbx_strand_id
1 'polypeptide(L)'
;MKKQVAIVHFNTPELTEALIKSIRKHGGEEYQVVIFDNSNERPFTKKMKGVKVINNRKGQIIDFEKELAKYPERDEKIGCAKGCYFGSDVHMMSVQKLWELVPEGFMLMDSDILIKAPFDWMFMEDQCCCGYISNVTAKRIPRLLPLLSWVNVPMCVAGGARYFDPDRAWALHQGEDKRNWWDTGAAFLDDIKRLKPQCHGKAISREQIKSIIEHYGAGSWRKNDLQTQQAWLNEHKDLWE
;
A
#
# COMPACT_ATOMS: atom_id res chain seq x y z
N MET A 1 -3.01 18.82 12.91
CA MET A 1 -2.19 17.58 13.01
C MET A 1 -1.26 17.51 11.81
N LYS A 2 -0.04 16.96 11.97
CA LYS A 2 0.81 16.72 10.81
C LYS A 2 0.25 15.56 10.01
N LYS A 3 0.09 15.77 8.70
CA LYS A 3 -0.33 14.72 7.77
C LYS A 3 0.69 13.59 7.75
N GLN A 4 0.24 12.35 7.70
CA GLN A 4 1.08 11.16 7.77
C GLN A 4 1.12 10.42 6.44
N VAL A 5 2.30 9.93 6.10
CA VAL A 5 2.54 9.00 4.98
C VAL A 5 2.91 7.65 5.57
N ALA A 6 2.28 6.59 5.12
CA ALA A 6 2.56 5.22 5.53
C ALA A 6 3.13 4.41 4.35
N ILE A 7 4.24 3.72 4.59
CA ILE A 7 4.95 2.92 3.59
C ILE A 7 5.11 1.50 4.13
N VAL A 8 4.70 0.50 3.35
CA VAL A 8 5.08 -0.89 3.60
C VAL A 8 6.38 -1.16 2.86
N HIS A 9 7.42 -1.47 3.61
CA HIS A 9 8.77 -1.69 3.09
C HIS A 9 9.16 -3.16 3.09
N PHE A 10 9.79 -3.60 1.99
CA PHE A 10 10.35 -4.95 1.88
C PHE A 10 11.61 -4.94 1.00
N ASN A 11 12.79 -5.06 1.62
CA ASN A 11 14.10 -5.25 0.96
C ASN A 11 14.51 -4.21 -0.11
N THR A 12 13.94 -3.00 -0.12
CA THR A 12 14.20 -1.95 -1.12
C THR A 12 14.60 -0.60 -0.48
N PRO A 13 15.63 -0.56 0.41
CA PRO A 13 15.92 0.64 1.20
C PRO A 13 16.33 1.85 0.36
N GLU A 14 16.95 1.67 -0.81
CA GLU A 14 17.34 2.76 -1.71
C GLU A 14 16.10 3.39 -2.36
N LEU A 15 15.14 2.60 -2.84
CA LEU A 15 13.88 3.10 -3.39
C LEU A 15 13.09 3.86 -2.33
N THR A 16 12.98 3.28 -1.12
CA THR A 16 12.28 3.93 0.00
C THR A 16 12.94 5.23 0.43
N GLU A 17 14.26 5.31 0.45
CA GLU A 17 14.98 6.56 0.72
C GLU A 17 14.69 7.62 -0.34
N ALA A 18 14.78 7.24 -1.61
CA ALA A 18 14.50 8.14 -2.74
C ALA A 18 13.03 8.61 -2.71
N LEU A 19 12.08 7.72 -2.40
CA LEU A 19 10.68 8.10 -2.18
C LEU A 19 10.55 9.17 -1.08
N ILE A 20 11.16 8.98 0.09
CA ILE A 20 11.08 9.95 1.18
C ILE A 20 11.69 11.30 0.77
N LYS A 21 12.79 11.30 0.05
CA LYS A 21 13.41 12.53 -0.47
C LYS A 21 12.50 13.22 -1.49
N SER A 22 11.89 12.47 -2.42
CA SER A 22 10.96 13.01 -3.41
C SER A 22 9.68 13.58 -2.77
N ILE A 23 9.16 12.95 -1.72
CA ILE A 23 8.06 13.50 -0.91
C ILE A 23 8.43 14.88 -0.36
N ARG A 24 9.64 15.04 0.17
CA ARG A 24 10.10 16.32 0.73
C ARG A 24 10.32 17.39 -0.35
N LYS A 25 10.77 16.97 -1.51
CA LYS A 25 11.05 17.87 -2.63
C LYS A 25 9.81 18.35 -3.35
N HIS A 26 8.81 17.46 -3.54
CA HIS A 26 7.68 17.70 -4.42
C HIS A 26 6.30 17.55 -3.74
N GLY A 27 6.23 17.03 -2.53
CA GLY A 27 4.97 16.68 -1.87
C GLY A 27 4.07 17.87 -1.52
N GLY A 28 4.62 19.07 -1.45
CA GLY A 28 3.88 20.31 -1.15
C GLY A 28 3.87 20.69 0.33
N GLU A 29 3.91 19.74 1.25
CA GLU A 29 3.89 19.97 2.70
C GLU A 29 4.94 19.13 3.43
N GLU A 30 5.16 19.43 4.72
CA GLU A 30 6.00 18.59 5.60
C GLU A 30 5.16 17.44 6.17
N TYR A 31 5.46 16.21 5.74
CA TYR A 31 4.81 14.99 6.20
C TYR A 31 5.63 14.27 7.26
N GLN A 32 4.94 13.57 8.17
CA GLN A 32 5.56 12.49 8.95
C GLN A 32 5.45 11.18 8.20
N VAL A 33 6.55 10.43 8.12
CA VAL A 33 6.61 9.16 7.41
C VAL A 33 6.68 8.02 8.43
N VAL A 34 5.79 7.05 8.28
CA VAL A 34 5.79 5.80 9.06
C VAL A 34 6.09 4.65 8.11
N ILE A 35 7.17 3.94 8.36
CA ILE A 35 7.59 2.77 7.58
C ILE A 35 7.27 1.52 8.40
N PHE A 36 6.49 0.59 7.84
CA PHE A 36 6.33 -0.75 8.37
C PHE A 36 7.29 -1.67 7.61
N ASP A 37 8.37 -2.08 8.27
CA ASP A 37 9.48 -2.79 7.65
C ASP A 37 9.38 -4.31 7.86
N ASN A 38 9.05 -5.01 6.80
CA ASN A 38 8.95 -6.47 6.73
C ASN A 38 10.21 -7.15 6.16
N SER A 39 11.29 -6.40 6.00
CA SER A 39 12.50 -6.92 5.35
C SER A 39 13.13 -8.08 6.11
N ASN A 40 13.52 -9.11 5.38
CA ASN A 40 14.33 -10.22 5.90
C ASN A 40 15.84 -9.99 5.69
N GLU A 41 16.24 -9.36 4.58
CA GLU A 41 17.64 -9.19 4.17
C GLU A 41 18.11 -7.75 4.23
N ARG A 42 17.34 -6.81 3.66
CA ARG A 42 17.73 -5.41 3.44
C ARG A 42 16.78 -4.43 4.11
N PRO A 43 16.86 -4.29 5.47
CA PRO A 43 15.96 -3.41 6.21
C PRO A 43 16.27 -1.93 5.96
N PHE A 44 15.28 -1.09 6.20
CA PHE A 44 15.46 0.36 6.20
C PHE A 44 16.10 0.81 7.52
N THR A 45 17.38 1.13 7.47
CA THR A 45 18.18 1.51 8.66
C THR A 45 18.54 2.98 8.72
N LYS A 46 18.24 3.76 7.67
CA LYS A 46 18.60 5.18 7.62
C LYS A 46 17.79 6.00 8.60
N LYS A 47 18.49 6.82 9.38
CA LYS A 47 17.85 7.81 10.26
C LYS A 47 17.55 9.08 9.44
N MET A 48 16.28 9.41 9.30
CA MET A 48 15.83 10.61 8.60
C MET A 48 14.86 11.40 9.49
N LYS A 49 14.93 12.74 9.45
CA LYS A 49 14.04 13.61 10.23
C LYS A 49 12.58 13.32 9.89
N GLY A 50 11.71 13.18 10.89
CA GLY A 50 10.27 12.92 10.67
C GLY A 50 9.93 11.54 10.12
N VAL A 51 10.86 10.58 10.17
CA VAL A 51 10.65 9.18 9.76
C VAL A 51 10.67 8.28 10.99
N LYS A 52 9.60 7.50 11.16
CA LYS A 52 9.47 6.45 12.17
C LYS A 52 9.49 5.09 11.47
N VAL A 53 10.38 4.22 11.89
CA VAL A 53 10.43 2.83 11.39
C VAL A 53 9.83 1.90 12.42
N ILE A 54 8.89 1.08 12.00
CA ILE A 54 8.25 0.02 12.78
C ILE A 54 8.78 -1.30 12.22
N ASN A 55 9.59 -1.98 12.99
CA ASN A 55 10.32 -3.17 12.57
C ASN A 55 9.49 -4.44 12.81
N ASN A 56 9.08 -5.11 11.75
CA ASN A 56 8.41 -6.41 11.79
C ASN A 56 9.33 -7.57 11.34
N ARG A 57 10.63 -7.35 11.33
CA ARG A 57 11.59 -8.41 10.97
C ARG A 57 11.38 -9.63 11.85
N LYS A 58 11.44 -10.82 11.23
CA LYS A 58 11.21 -12.10 11.92
C LYS A 58 9.81 -12.21 12.58
N GLY A 59 8.82 -11.52 12.08
CA GLY A 59 7.46 -11.64 12.59
C GLY A 59 7.24 -11.11 14.01
N GLN A 60 8.03 -10.12 14.46
CA GLN A 60 7.95 -9.60 15.82
C GLN A 60 6.61 -8.91 16.15
N ILE A 61 5.93 -8.38 15.15
CA ILE A 61 4.63 -7.70 15.31
C ILE A 61 3.51 -8.52 14.66
N ILE A 62 3.75 -9.01 13.44
CA ILE A 62 2.84 -9.90 12.70
C ILE A 62 3.64 -11.13 12.28
N ASP A 63 3.28 -12.28 12.80
CA ASP A 63 3.78 -13.57 12.35
C ASP A 63 2.94 -14.02 11.14
N PHE A 64 3.40 -13.65 9.95
CA PHE A 64 2.67 -13.93 8.71
C PHE A 64 2.51 -15.42 8.43
N GLU A 65 3.48 -16.25 8.78
CA GLU A 65 3.39 -17.71 8.59
C GLU A 65 2.26 -18.29 9.44
N LYS A 66 2.20 -17.89 10.70
CA LYS A 66 1.13 -18.29 11.62
C LYS A 66 -0.24 -17.78 11.19
N GLU A 67 -0.33 -16.51 10.75
CA GLU A 67 -1.58 -15.94 10.29
C GLU A 67 -2.09 -16.60 9.00
N LEU A 68 -1.22 -16.85 8.03
CA LEU A 68 -1.56 -17.47 6.76
C LEU A 68 -1.83 -18.98 6.87
N ALA A 69 -1.23 -19.66 7.86
CA ALA A 69 -1.50 -21.08 8.13
C ALA A 69 -2.97 -21.37 8.49
N LYS A 70 -3.73 -20.35 8.87
CA LYS A 70 -5.19 -20.46 9.09
C LYS A 70 -5.97 -20.72 7.79
N TYR A 71 -5.35 -20.49 6.63
CA TYR A 71 -5.99 -20.56 5.31
C TYR A 71 -5.17 -21.43 4.32
N PRO A 72 -5.01 -22.73 4.60
CA PRO A 72 -4.05 -23.61 3.89
C PRO A 72 -4.36 -23.83 2.41
N GLU A 73 -5.62 -23.70 2.00
CA GLU A 73 -6.05 -23.92 0.60
C GLU A 73 -5.97 -22.64 -0.26
N ARG A 74 -5.49 -21.57 0.30
CA ARG A 74 -5.55 -20.25 -0.33
C ARG A 74 -4.66 -20.18 -1.57
N ASP A 75 -3.46 -20.76 -1.53
CA ASP A 75 -2.50 -20.81 -2.63
C ASP A 75 -2.99 -21.60 -3.84
N GLU A 76 -3.78 -22.64 -3.63
CA GLU A 76 -4.24 -23.52 -4.71
C GLU A 76 -5.40 -22.92 -5.50
N LYS A 77 -6.25 -22.10 -4.85
CA LYS A 77 -7.50 -21.60 -5.43
C LYS A 77 -7.36 -20.30 -6.21
N ILE A 78 -6.27 -19.58 -6.06
CA ILE A 78 -6.15 -18.23 -6.65
C ILE A 78 -5.37 -18.20 -7.95
N GLY A 79 -4.73 -19.29 -8.35
CA GLY A 79 -4.03 -19.41 -9.65
C GLY A 79 -2.88 -18.41 -9.82
N CYS A 80 -2.38 -17.87 -8.73
CA CYS A 80 -1.20 -17.03 -8.71
C CYS A 80 0.05 -17.89 -8.57
N ALA A 81 1.11 -17.52 -9.27
CA ALA A 81 2.41 -18.13 -9.01
C ALA A 81 2.75 -17.97 -7.51
N LYS A 82 3.19 -19.06 -6.87
CA LYS A 82 3.72 -19.06 -5.51
C LYS A 82 4.59 -17.82 -5.30
N GLY A 83 4.27 -16.97 -4.36
CA GLY A 83 5.02 -15.75 -4.08
C GLY A 83 4.31 -14.43 -4.41
N CYS A 84 3.56 -14.31 -5.50
CA CYS A 84 2.79 -13.10 -5.81
C CYS A 84 1.70 -12.87 -4.78
N TYR A 85 1.09 -13.93 -4.38
CA TYR A 85 -0.04 -13.96 -3.50
C TYR A 85 0.35 -13.72 -2.03
N PHE A 86 1.39 -14.41 -1.59
CA PHE A 86 1.98 -14.17 -0.27
C PHE A 86 2.40 -12.69 -0.10
N GLY A 87 2.93 -12.07 -1.15
CA GLY A 87 3.27 -10.65 -1.15
C GLY A 87 2.06 -9.73 -0.92
N SER A 88 0.92 -10.02 -1.56
CA SER A 88 -0.30 -9.23 -1.38
C SER A 88 -0.90 -9.36 0.02
N ASP A 89 -0.93 -10.55 0.60
CA ASP A 89 -1.43 -10.77 1.95
C ASP A 89 -0.56 -10.12 3.02
N VAL A 90 0.75 -10.28 2.92
CA VAL A 90 1.72 -9.62 3.79
C VAL A 90 1.54 -8.10 3.72
N HIS A 91 1.35 -7.56 2.52
CA HIS A 91 1.11 -6.12 2.34
C HIS A 91 -0.21 -5.69 3.00
N MET A 92 -1.32 -6.41 2.76
CA MET A 92 -2.64 -6.07 3.32
C MET A 92 -2.65 -6.12 4.85
N MET A 93 -2.06 -7.16 5.46
CA MET A 93 -1.91 -7.28 6.92
C MET A 93 -1.06 -6.14 7.49
N SER A 94 0.00 -5.76 6.79
CA SER A 94 0.86 -4.63 7.19
C SER A 94 0.12 -3.30 7.14
N VAL A 95 -0.70 -3.07 6.12
CA VAL A 95 -1.55 -1.86 6.02
C VAL A 95 -2.62 -1.87 7.12
N GLN A 96 -3.23 -3.02 7.43
CA GLN A 96 -4.16 -3.13 8.55
C GLN A 96 -3.47 -2.82 9.88
N LYS A 97 -2.20 -3.20 10.05
CA LYS A 97 -1.43 -2.84 11.24
C LYS A 97 -1.08 -1.35 11.28
N LEU A 98 -0.72 -0.77 10.16
CA LEU A 98 -0.54 0.68 10.05
C LEU A 98 -1.81 1.45 10.41
N TRP A 99 -2.97 0.96 10.01
CA TRP A 99 -4.27 1.51 10.39
C TRP A 99 -4.46 1.60 11.93
N GLU A 100 -4.02 0.59 12.68
CA GLU A 100 -4.06 0.59 14.14
C GLU A 100 -3.05 1.56 14.76
N LEU A 101 -1.90 1.75 14.11
CA LEU A 101 -0.78 2.55 14.59
C LEU A 101 -0.84 4.02 14.17
N VAL A 102 -1.68 4.34 13.19
CA VAL A 102 -1.89 5.69 12.63
C VAL A 102 -3.41 5.96 12.56
N PRO A 103 -4.07 6.06 13.73
CA PRO A 103 -5.53 6.10 13.80
C PRO A 103 -6.16 7.37 13.22
N GLU A 104 -5.39 8.43 12.99
CA GLU A 104 -5.85 9.67 12.37
C GLU A 104 -6.06 9.53 10.84
N GLY A 105 -5.50 8.48 10.24
CA GLY A 105 -5.46 8.27 8.79
C GLY A 105 -4.10 8.62 8.19
N PHE A 106 -3.87 8.14 6.98
CA PHE A 106 -2.56 8.24 6.31
C PHE A 106 -2.67 8.18 4.79
N MET A 107 -1.69 8.76 4.13
CA MET A 107 -1.44 8.50 2.71
C MET A 107 -0.62 7.22 2.59
N LEU A 108 -1.23 6.14 2.10
CA LEU A 108 -0.53 4.91 1.80
C LEU A 108 0.28 5.08 0.51
N MET A 109 1.53 4.65 0.54
CA MET A 109 2.43 4.66 -0.62
C MET A 109 3.18 3.33 -0.74
N ASP A 110 3.28 2.81 -1.96
CA ASP A 110 4.21 1.73 -2.27
C ASP A 110 5.66 2.25 -2.22
N SER A 111 6.61 1.39 -1.81
CA SER A 111 8.01 1.77 -1.62
C SER A 111 8.79 2.00 -2.92
N ASP A 112 8.19 1.70 -4.08
CA ASP A 112 8.81 1.74 -5.41
C ASP A 112 8.23 2.84 -6.32
N ILE A 113 7.82 3.96 -5.72
CA ILE A 113 7.40 5.16 -6.43
C ILE A 113 8.29 6.35 -6.08
N LEU A 114 8.28 7.37 -6.92
CA LEU A 114 8.81 8.71 -6.64
C LEU A 114 7.71 9.75 -6.81
N ILE A 115 7.69 10.76 -5.95
CA ILE A 115 6.76 11.88 -6.06
C ILE A 115 7.35 12.96 -6.97
N LYS A 116 6.54 13.48 -7.89
CA LYS A 116 6.94 14.54 -8.83
C LYS A 116 6.02 15.77 -8.82
N ALA A 117 4.94 15.74 -8.04
CA ALA A 117 4.04 16.87 -7.86
C ALA A 117 3.31 16.80 -6.49
N PRO A 118 2.80 17.93 -5.98
CA PRO A 118 2.02 17.96 -4.74
C PRO A 118 0.80 17.07 -4.76
N PHE A 119 0.54 16.38 -3.64
CA PHE A 119 -0.58 15.45 -3.44
C PHE A 119 -1.44 15.76 -2.20
N ASP A 120 -1.19 16.86 -1.53
CA ASP A 120 -1.89 17.31 -0.32
C ASP A 120 -3.41 17.46 -0.50
N TRP A 121 -3.88 17.76 -1.73
CA TRP A 121 -5.27 17.81 -2.10
C TRP A 121 -6.00 16.46 -2.02
N MET A 122 -5.28 15.34 -1.93
CA MET A 122 -5.86 14.00 -1.76
C MET A 122 -6.27 13.71 -0.31
N PHE A 123 -5.82 14.49 0.67
CA PHE A 123 -6.26 14.36 2.07
C PHE A 123 -7.67 14.93 2.24
N MET A 124 -8.67 14.10 2.00
CA MET A 124 -10.08 14.47 2.02
C MET A 124 -10.72 14.05 3.35
N GLU A 125 -11.12 15.01 4.17
CA GLU A 125 -11.74 14.75 5.47
C GLU A 125 -13.15 14.17 5.37
N ASP A 126 -13.85 14.44 4.26
CA ASP A 126 -15.22 14.00 3.95
C ASP A 126 -15.28 12.66 3.18
N GLN A 127 -14.15 12.03 2.92
CA GLN A 127 -14.07 10.77 2.17
C GLN A 127 -13.36 9.69 2.99
N CYS A 128 -13.82 8.44 2.93
CA CYS A 128 -13.13 7.29 3.53
C CYS A 128 -11.78 7.04 2.86
N CYS A 129 -11.68 7.29 1.58
CA CYS A 129 -10.43 7.18 0.83
C CYS A 129 -10.42 8.07 -0.41
N CYS A 130 -9.20 8.36 -0.90
CA CYS A 130 -8.98 8.98 -2.20
C CYS A 130 -7.81 8.27 -2.90
N GLY A 131 -7.99 7.81 -4.14
CA GLY A 131 -6.93 7.15 -4.88
C GLY A 131 -7.36 6.59 -6.23
N TYR A 132 -6.42 6.00 -6.94
CA TYR A 132 -6.69 5.39 -8.23
C TYR A 132 -7.33 4.01 -8.07
N ILE A 133 -8.50 3.83 -8.66
CA ILE A 133 -9.18 2.54 -8.73
C ILE A 133 -8.80 1.90 -10.05
N SER A 134 -8.09 0.77 -9.99
CA SER A 134 -7.76 0.03 -11.19
C SER A 134 -9.02 -0.56 -11.81
N ASN A 135 -9.29 -0.19 -13.05
CA ASN A 135 -10.29 -0.87 -13.87
C ASN A 135 -9.75 -2.22 -14.31
N VAL A 136 -10.60 -3.18 -14.27
CA VAL A 136 -10.27 -4.58 -14.33
C VAL A 136 -10.45 -5.14 -15.71
N THR A 137 -9.51 -5.96 -16.09
CA THR A 137 -9.72 -6.98 -17.12
C THR A 137 -10.63 -8.09 -16.55
N ALA A 138 -11.24 -8.92 -17.41
CA ALA A 138 -12.19 -9.98 -17.04
C ALA A 138 -11.75 -10.98 -15.94
N LYS A 139 -10.57 -10.81 -15.35
CA LYS A 139 -9.98 -11.71 -14.35
C LYS A 139 -9.55 -11.04 -13.05
N ARG A 140 -9.80 -9.75 -12.85
CA ARG A 140 -9.36 -9.04 -11.64
C ARG A 140 -10.49 -8.24 -11.03
N ILE A 141 -10.64 -8.31 -9.72
CA ILE A 141 -11.57 -7.49 -8.96
C ILE A 141 -11.06 -6.04 -8.91
N PRO A 142 -11.94 -5.04 -9.04
CA PRO A 142 -11.56 -3.64 -8.87
C PRO A 142 -10.92 -3.40 -7.51
N ARG A 143 -9.82 -2.65 -7.47
CA ARG A 143 -9.12 -2.36 -6.24
C ARG A 143 -8.64 -0.92 -6.16
N LEU A 144 -8.60 -0.39 -4.95
CA LEU A 144 -7.87 0.83 -4.66
C LEU A 144 -6.38 0.49 -4.68
N LEU A 145 -5.62 1.10 -5.61
CA LEU A 145 -4.19 0.81 -5.70
C LEU A 145 -3.41 1.45 -4.55
N PRO A 146 -2.50 0.70 -3.90
CA PRO A 146 -1.68 1.21 -2.79
C PRO A 146 -0.58 2.17 -3.23
N LEU A 147 -0.39 2.41 -4.53
CA LEU A 147 0.67 3.27 -5.08
C LEU A 147 0.69 4.65 -4.43
N LEU A 148 -0.48 5.27 -4.33
CA LEU A 148 -0.72 6.55 -3.65
C LEU A 148 -2.22 6.62 -3.34
N SER A 149 -2.58 6.42 -2.07
CA SER A 149 -3.98 6.39 -1.64
C SER A 149 -4.15 6.99 -0.26
N TRP A 150 -5.04 7.99 -0.13
CA TRP A 150 -5.50 8.48 1.15
C TRP A 150 -6.46 7.47 1.80
N VAL A 151 -6.24 7.19 3.08
CA VAL A 151 -7.09 6.36 3.93
C VAL A 151 -7.47 7.15 5.18
N ASN A 152 -8.74 7.52 5.28
CA ASN A 152 -9.32 8.21 6.42
C ASN A 152 -9.79 7.17 7.46
N VAL A 153 -8.90 6.79 8.36
CA VAL A 153 -9.17 5.73 9.33
C VAL A 153 -10.39 6.03 10.20
N PRO A 154 -10.57 7.23 10.80
CA PRO A 154 -11.74 7.54 11.61
C PRO A 154 -13.05 7.34 10.85
N MET A 155 -13.14 7.83 9.61
CA MET A 155 -14.33 7.73 8.80
C MET A 155 -14.62 6.27 8.39
N CYS A 156 -13.59 5.51 8.05
CA CYS A 156 -13.71 4.11 7.73
C CYS A 156 -14.20 3.28 8.94
N VAL A 157 -13.62 3.52 10.12
CA VAL A 157 -14.03 2.85 11.37
C VAL A 157 -15.48 3.18 11.71
N ALA A 158 -15.88 4.44 11.62
CA ALA A 158 -17.26 4.87 11.84
C ALA A 158 -18.24 4.22 10.84
N GLY A 159 -17.81 3.99 9.60
CA GLY A 159 -18.57 3.29 8.57
C GLY A 159 -18.51 1.76 8.66
N GLY A 160 -17.66 1.19 9.51
CA GLY A 160 -17.47 -0.26 9.65
C GLY A 160 -16.57 -0.90 8.59
N ALA A 161 -15.79 -0.10 7.85
CA ALA A 161 -14.82 -0.62 6.88
C ALA A 161 -13.50 -1.00 7.57
N ARG A 162 -12.80 -1.99 7.00
CA ARG A 162 -11.44 -2.38 7.34
C ARG A 162 -10.60 -2.46 6.08
N TYR A 163 -9.31 -2.18 6.18
CA TYR A 163 -8.44 -2.32 5.01
C TYR A 163 -8.28 -3.78 4.62
N PHE A 164 -8.05 -4.63 5.60
CA PHE A 164 -7.95 -6.06 5.41
C PHE A 164 -8.59 -6.80 6.58
N ASP A 165 -9.58 -7.61 6.25
CA ASP A 165 -10.14 -8.64 7.12
C ASP A 165 -9.86 -9.99 6.43
N PRO A 166 -8.95 -10.81 6.97
CA PRO A 166 -8.55 -12.06 6.32
C PRO A 166 -9.70 -13.05 6.22
N ASP A 167 -10.58 -13.13 7.22
CA ASP A 167 -11.72 -14.05 7.20
C ASP A 167 -12.73 -13.65 6.12
N ARG A 168 -12.97 -12.34 5.99
CA ARG A 168 -13.85 -11.82 4.96
C ARG A 168 -13.24 -11.96 3.55
N ALA A 169 -11.96 -11.63 3.38
CA ALA A 169 -11.29 -11.83 2.10
C ALA A 169 -11.32 -13.31 1.67
N TRP A 170 -11.15 -14.22 2.61
CA TRP A 170 -11.28 -15.65 2.39
C TRP A 170 -12.70 -16.05 2.01
N ALA A 171 -13.72 -15.58 2.75
CA ALA A 171 -15.13 -15.85 2.45
C ALA A 171 -15.54 -15.35 1.06
N LEU A 172 -15.12 -14.15 0.68
CA LEU A 172 -15.35 -13.60 -0.67
C LEU A 172 -14.70 -14.47 -1.75
N HIS A 173 -13.49 -14.94 -1.50
CA HIS A 173 -12.79 -15.83 -2.41
C HIS A 173 -13.47 -17.19 -2.57
N GLN A 174 -14.07 -17.74 -1.51
CA GLN A 174 -14.78 -19.01 -1.54
C GLN A 174 -16.16 -18.90 -2.23
N GLY A 175 -16.84 -17.77 -2.08
CA GLY A 175 -18.22 -17.57 -2.52
C GLY A 175 -18.39 -17.14 -3.97
N GLU A 176 -17.38 -16.48 -4.55
CA GLU A 176 -17.46 -15.91 -5.89
C GLU A 176 -16.62 -16.70 -6.92
N ASP A 177 -16.68 -16.25 -8.16
CA ASP A 177 -15.93 -16.84 -9.26
C ASP A 177 -14.48 -17.07 -8.88
N LYS A 178 -14.09 -18.33 -8.69
CA LYS A 178 -12.74 -18.79 -8.29
C LYS A 178 -11.61 -18.32 -9.23
N ARG A 179 -11.98 -17.70 -10.36
CA ARG A 179 -11.05 -17.07 -11.32
C ARG A 179 -10.69 -15.64 -10.94
N ASN A 180 -11.37 -15.05 -9.95
CA ASN A 180 -11.17 -13.66 -9.57
C ASN A 180 -10.11 -13.55 -8.47
N TRP A 181 -9.13 -12.74 -8.72
CA TRP A 181 -8.02 -12.51 -7.82
C TRP A 181 -8.26 -11.30 -6.91
N TRP A 182 -8.25 -11.53 -5.63
CA TRP A 182 -8.34 -10.51 -4.59
C TRP A 182 -6.93 -10.03 -4.22
N ASP A 183 -6.52 -8.89 -4.79
CA ASP A 183 -5.23 -8.26 -4.52
C ASP A 183 -5.39 -7.10 -3.53
N THR A 184 -4.27 -6.53 -3.07
CA THR A 184 -4.21 -5.40 -2.13
C THR A 184 -5.21 -4.30 -2.50
N GLY A 185 -6.05 -3.92 -1.55
CA GLY A 185 -7.05 -2.87 -1.70
C GLY A 185 -8.37 -3.31 -2.34
N ALA A 186 -8.52 -4.59 -2.77
CA ALA A 186 -9.77 -5.07 -3.37
C ALA A 186 -10.87 -5.27 -2.32
N ALA A 187 -10.59 -5.97 -1.22
CA ALA A 187 -11.55 -6.17 -0.14
C ALA A 187 -11.95 -4.83 0.51
N PHE A 188 -11.00 -3.92 0.67
CA PHE A 188 -11.27 -2.57 1.17
C PHE A 188 -12.20 -1.78 0.24
N LEU A 189 -11.95 -1.80 -1.07
CA LEU A 189 -12.83 -1.13 -2.03
C LEU A 189 -14.23 -1.73 -2.04
N ASP A 190 -14.36 -3.03 -1.88
CA ASP A 190 -15.66 -3.70 -1.78
C ASP A 190 -16.39 -3.27 -0.50
N ASP A 191 -15.70 -3.15 0.63
CA ASP A 191 -16.28 -2.58 1.86
C ASP A 191 -16.80 -1.16 1.64
N ILE A 192 -15.99 -0.28 1.06
CA ILE A 192 -16.41 1.09 0.76
C ILE A 192 -17.68 1.13 -0.10
N LYS A 193 -17.78 0.25 -1.09
CA LYS A 193 -18.97 0.17 -1.95
C LYS A 193 -20.19 -0.35 -1.21
N ARG A 194 -20.02 -1.37 -0.37
CA ARG A 194 -21.10 -2.03 0.38
C ARG A 194 -21.67 -1.12 1.48
N LEU A 195 -20.82 -0.31 2.10
CA LEU A 195 -21.19 0.54 3.24
C LEU A 195 -21.72 1.93 2.84
N LYS A 196 -21.91 2.20 1.54
CA LYS A 196 -22.60 3.43 1.12
C LYS A 196 -24.02 3.50 1.71
N PRO A 197 -24.50 4.66 2.16
CA PRO A 197 -23.86 6.00 2.10
C PRO A 197 -22.94 6.32 3.28
N GLN A 198 -22.74 5.42 4.23
CA GLN A 198 -21.98 5.67 5.46
C GLN A 198 -20.49 5.87 5.19
N CYS A 199 -19.98 5.22 4.16
CA CYS A 199 -18.58 5.29 3.75
C CYS A 199 -18.48 5.42 2.22
N HIS A 200 -17.79 6.42 1.72
CA HIS A 200 -17.57 6.61 0.28
C HIS A 200 -16.14 7.07 0.02
N GLY A 201 -15.66 6.79 -1.18
CA GLY A 201 -14.32 7.12 -1.61
C GLY A 201 -14.31 7.95 -2.88
N LYS A 202 -13.26 8.75 -3.04
CA LYS A 202 -12.99 9.55 -4.24
C LYS A 202 -12.03 8.79 -5.16
N ALA A 203 -12.51 8.40 -6.33
CA ALA A 203 -11.64 7.89 -7.39
C ALA A 203 -10.93 9.04 -8.10
N ILE A 204 -9.64 8.86 -8.41
CA ILE A 204 -8.87 9.74 -9.29
C ILE A 204 -8.54 9.01 -10.60
N SER A 205 -8.29 9.78 -11.67
CA SER A 205 -7.98 9.19 -12.97
C SER A 205 -6.55 8.63 -13.03
N ARG A 206 -6.29 7.81 -14.06
CA ARG A 206 -4.95 7.28 -14.33
C ARG A 206 -3.98 8.41 -14.70
N GLU A 207 -4.45 9.42 -15.39
CA GLU A 207 -3.67 10.60 -15.77
C GLU A 207 -3.29 11.43 -14.55
N GLN A 208 -4.24 11.61 -13.61
CA GLN A 208 -3.97 12.31 -12.35
C GLN A 208 -2.91 11.57 -11.52
N ILE A 209 -3.03 10.26 -11.33
CA ILE A 209 -2.01 9.54 -10.57
C ILE A 209 -0.65 9.60 -11.25
N LYS A 210 -0.59 9.44 -12.58
CA LYS A 210 0.65 9.54 -13.36
C LYS A 210 1.26 10.93 -13.35
N SER A 211 0.48 11.99 -13.15
CA SER A 211 1.03 13.36 -13.03
C SER A 211 1.71 13.59 -11.67
N ILE A 212 1.40 12.78 -10.65
CA ILE A 212 1.92 12.93 -9.28
C ILE A 212 3.10 12.00 -9.02
N ILE A 213 3.09 10.80 -9.58
CA ILE A 213 4.10 9.78 -9.29
C ILE A 213 4.84 9.30 -10.54
N GLU A 214 6.08 8.86 -10.33
CA GLU A 214 6.79 7.94 -11.21
C GLU A 214 6.87 6.58 -10.53
N HIS A 215 6.70 5.47 -11.26
CA HIS A 215 6.55 4.15 -10.69
C HIS A 215 7.54 3.17 -11.31
N TYR A 216 8.44 2.62 -10.48
CA TYR A 216 9.41 1.60 -10.89
C TYR A 216 8.73 0.29 -11.32
N GLY A 217 7.69 -0.11 -10.59
CA GLY A 217 6.86 -1.28 -10.86
C GLY A 217 7.49 -2.61 -10.41
N ALA A 218 6.83 -3.25 -9.44
CA ALA A 218 7.20 -4.56 -8.91
C ALA A 218 8.63 -4.63 -8.31
N GLY A 219 9.12 -3.51 -7.74
CA GLY A 219 10.48 -3.39 -7.22
C GLY A 219 10.80 -4.35 -6.09
N SER A 220 9.83 -4.70 -5.25
CA SER A 220 10.03 -5.55 -4.09
C SER A 220 10.07 -7.06 -4.41
N TRP A 221 9.58 -7.49 -5.57
CA TRP A 221 9.42 -8.93 -5.83
C TRP A 221 9.78 -9.42 -7.23
N ARG A 222 9.64 -8.62 -8.28
CA ARG A 222 9.99 -9.01 -9.66
C ARG A 222 11.28 -8.41 -10.17
N LYS A 223 11.58 -7.20 -9.73
CA LYS A 223 12.73 -6.41 -10.17
C LYS A 223 13.63 -6.06 -8.99
N ASN A 224 13.82 -7.02 -8.08
CA ASN A 224 14.65 -6.82 -6.88
C ASN A 224 16.16 -6.88 -7.19
N ASP A 225 16.52 -6.62 -8.43
CA ASP A 225 17.90 -6.49 -8.85
C ASP A 225 18.41 -5.08 -8.57
N LEU A 226 19.46 -5.01 -7.75
CA LEU A 226 20.05 -3.75 -7.30
C LEU A 226 20.56 -2.87 -8.44
N GLN A 227 21.12 -3.49 -9.47
CA GLN A 227 21.66 -2.75 -10.61
C GLN A 227 20.55 -2.06 -11.39
N THR A 228 19.45 -2.76 -11.63
CA THR A 228 18.26 -2.20 -12.29
C THR A 228 17.60 -1.12 -11.44
N GLN A 229 17.49 -1.31 -10.11
CA GLN A 229 16.98 -0.27 -9.20
C GLN A 229 17.86 0.99 -9.25
N GLN A 230 19.18 0.82 -9.18
CA GLN A 230 20.11 1.95 -9.21
C GLN A 230 20.09 2.68 -10.57
N ALA A 231 19.97 1.95 -11.67
CA ALA A 231 19.85 2.56 -13.00
C ALA A 231 18.58 3.42 -13.09
N TRP A 232 17.44 2.90 -12.63
CA TRP A 232 16.18 3.66 -12.60
C TRP A 232 16.27 4.89 -11.69
N LEU A 233 16.86 4.75 -10.49
CA LEU A 233 17.07 5.88 -9.59
C LEU A 233 17.95 6.96 -10.21
N ASN A 234 19.00 6.57 -10.93
CA ASN A 234 19.87 7.51 -11.62
C ASN A 234 19.16 8.24 -12.78
N GLU A 235 18.30 7.53 -13.52
CA GLU A 235 17.47 8.12 -14.58
C GLU A 235 16.51 9.19 -14.03
N HIS A 236 15.98 8.99 -12.80
CA HIS A 236 15.01 9.88 -12.16
C HIS A 236 15.63 10.70 -11.01
N LYS A 237 16.94 10.96 -11.09
CA LYS A 237 17.70 11.64 -10.04
C LYS A 237 17.16 13.03 -9.70
N ASP A 238 16.67 13.72 -10.69
CA ASP A 238 16.04 15.03 -10.57
C ASP A 238 14.79 15.05 -9.68
N LEU A 239 14.13 13.90 -9.46
CA LEU A 239 12.96 13.82 -8.61
C LEU A 239 13.30 13.70 -7.12
N TRP A 240 14.52 13.29 -6.74
CA TRP A 240 14.80 12.97 -5.34
C TRP A 240 16.13 13.54 -4.78
N GLU A 241 17.05 13.99 -5.59
CA GLU A 241 18.22 14.79 -5.19
C GLU A 241 17.93 16.30 -5.31
#